data_62b1d45e91aff7baffc3cd47b1d0d0b4
#
_entry.id   62b1d45e91aff7baffc3cd47b1d0d0b4
#
_cell.length_a   1.000
_cell.length_b   1.000
_cell.length_c   1.000
_cell.angle_alpha   90.00
_cell.angle_beta   90.00
_cell.angle_gamma   90.00
#
_symmetry.space_group_name_H-M   'P 1'
#
loop_
_entity.id
_entity.type
_entity.pdbx_description
1 polymer ?
#
loop_
_entity_poly.entity_id
_entity_poly.type
_entity_poly.pdbx_seq_one_letter_code
_entity_poly.pdbx_strand_id
1 'polypeptide(L)' 'MAKASEQIVKARVLVDCAYGKCGDVVEIDASLAKDLAGVVDTDPAAVAYAESLK' A
#
# COMPACT_ATOMS: atom_id res chain seq x y z
N MET A 1 16.96 11.92 10.25
CA MET A 1 16.58 11.87 10.25
C MET A 1 15.71 11.57 10.12
N ALA A 2 15.50 11.27 10.28
CA ALA A 2 14.82 11.22 10.44
C ALA A 2 14.00 10.78 10.01
N LYS A 3 13.67 10.40 9.93
CA LYS A 3 12.79 10.10 9.53
C LYS A 3 11.63 10.14 9.80
N ALA A 4 11.50 10.61 9.69
CA ALA A 4 10.21 11.05 9.98
C ALA A 4 9.18 10.18 9.40
N SER A 5 9.46 9.58 8.44
CA SER A 5 8.55 8.73 7.76
C SER A 5 8.49 7.40 8.38
N GLU A 6 8.46 7.40 9.62
CA GLU A 6 8.50 6.18 10.32
C GLU A 6 7.26 5.39 10.20
N GLN A 7 6.22 5.99 9.67
CA GLN A 7 4.96 5.28 9.55
C GLN A 7 4.90 4.56 8.23
N ILE A 8 5.20 3.31 8.27
CA ILE A 8 5.08 2.45 7.10
C ILE A 8 3.74 1.74 7.19
N VAL A 9 2.99 1.78 6.10
CA VAL A 9 1.69 1.12 6.03
C VAL A 9 1.69 0.11 4.90
N LYS A 10 0.92 -0.93 5.08
CA LYS A 10 0.71 -1.89 4.01
C LYS A 10 -0.42 -1.40 3.13
N ALA A 11 -0.29 -1.61 1.84
CA ALA A 11 -1.29 -1.17 0.89
C ALA A 11 -1.48 -2.23 -0.17
N ARG A 12 -2.72 -2.41 -0.58
CA ARG A 12 -3.05 -3.30 -1.68
C ARG A 12 -3.00 -2.49 -2.96
N VAL A 13 -2.27 -2.98 -3.94
CA VAL A 13 -2.17 -2.31 -5.24
C VAL A 13 -3.46 -2.55 -6.01
N LEU A 14 -4.08 -1.48 -6.48
CA LEU A 14 -5.36 -1.57 -7.18
C LEU A 14 -5.18 -1.64 -8.69
N VAL A 15 -4.11 -1.08 -9.21
CA VAL A 15 -3.82 -1.10 -10.64
C VAL A 15 -2.35 -1.38 -10.82
N ASP A 16 -1.98 -1.98 -11.94
CA ASP A 16 -0.58 -2.23 -12.24
C ASP A 16 0.18 -0.92 -12.29
N CYS A 17 1.29 -0.86 -11.59
CA CYS A 17 2.10 0.35 -11.55
C CYS A 17 3.52 -0.02 -11.13
N ALA A 18 4.33 1.02 -10.91
CA ALA A 18 5.72 0.82 -10.52
C ALA A 18 5.86 0.10 -9.18
N TYR A 19 4.83 0.15 -8.36
CA TYR A 19 4.88 -0.46 -7.03
C TYR A 19 4.50 -1.93 -7.03
N GLY A 20 3.82 -2.39 -8.06
CA GLY A 20 3.41 -3.77 -8.13
C GLY A 20 2.23 -3.95 -9.06
N LYS A 21 1.70 -5.14 -9.08
CA LYS A 21 0.56 -5.46 -9.92
C LYS A 21 -0.71 -5.44 -9.09
N CYS A 22 -1.82 -5.34 -9.78
CA CYS A 22 -3.12 -5.36 -9.13
C CYS A 22 -3.22 -6.57 -8.20
N GLY A 23 -3.54 -6.30 -6.95
CA GLY A 23 -3.67 -7.36 -5.96
C GLY A 23 -2.45 -7.57 -5.09
N ASP A 24 -1.30 -6.98 -5.44
CA ASP A 24 -0.10 -7.10 -4.63
C ASP A 24 -0.25 -6.28 -3.35
N VAL A 25 0.45 -6.72 -2.32
CA VAL A 25 0.54 -5.95 -1.08
C VAL A 25 1.96 -5.43 -0.96
N VAL A 26 2.08 -4.12 -0.75
CA VAL A 26 3.37 -3.45 -0.65
C VAL A 26 3.40 -2.61 0.62
N GLU A 27 4.60 -2.27 1.06
CA GLU A 27 4.78 -1.40 2.22
C GLU A 27 5.29 -0.06 1.73
N ILE A 28 4.60 1.00 2.10
CA ILE A 28 4.94 2.35 1.67
C ILE A 28 4.79 3.30 2.84
N ASP A 29 5.39 4.50 2.70
CA ASP A 29 5.20 5.56 3.68
C ASP A 29 3.75 5.99 3.72
N ALA A 30 3.28 6.32 4.92
CA ALA A 30 1.92 6.81 5.06
C ALA A 30 1.70 8.09 4.25
N SER A 31 2.71 8.93 4.15
CA SER A 31 2.55 10.14 3.35
C SER A 31 2.47 9.82 1.86
N LEU A 32 3.19 8.82 1.42
CA LEU A 32 3.11 8.39 0.03
C LEU A 32 1.76 7.75 -0.26
N ALA A 33 1.21 7.08 0.73
CA ALA A 33 -0.10 6.43 0.57
C ALA A 33 -1.17 7.45 0.21
N LYS A 34 -1.08 8.67 0.74
CA LYS A 34 -2.04 9.71 0.40
C LYS A 34 -1.96 10.07 -1.06
N ASP A 35 -0.76 10.13 -1.59
CA ASP A 35 -0.56 10.47 -3.00
C ASP A 35 -1.02 9.34 -3.91
N LEU A 36 -1.05 8.14 -3.40
CA LEU A 36 -1.41 6.97 -4.17
C LEU A 36 -2.83 6.50 -3.90
N ALA A 37 -3.67 7.37 -3.36
CA ALA A 37 -5.00 6.97 -2.89
C ALA A 37 -5.84 6.28 -3.96
N GLY A 38 -5.66 6.61 -5.22
CA GLY A 38 -6.40 5.95 -6.28
C GLY A 38 -5.69 4.75 -6.88
N VAL A 39 -4.46 4.53 -6.47
CA VAL A 39 -3.61 3.48 -7.03
C VAL A 39 -3.48 2.32 -6.06
N VAL A 40 -3.47 2.62 -4.76
CA VAL A 40 -3.36 1.59 -3.74
C VAL A 40 -4.44 1.83 -2.68
N ASP A 41 -4.76 0.78 -1.95
CA ASP A 41 -5.76 0.85 -0.89
C ASP A 41 -5.08 0.44 0.41
N THR A 42 -5.09 1.34 1.39
CA THR A 42 -4.44 1.08 2.67
C THR A 42 -5.42 0.57 3.72
N ASP A 43 -6.67 0.35 3.36
CA ASP A 43 -7.66 -0.19 4.28
C ASP A 43 -7.16 -1.54 4.81
N PRO A 44 -7.07 -1.71 6.13
CA PRO A 44 -6.60 -2.97 6.70
C PRO A 44 -7.40 -4.17 6.22
N ALA A 45 -8.71 -4.01 6.04
CA ALA A 45 -9.53 -5.12 5.57
C ALA A 45 -9.15 -5.52 4.15
N ALA A 46 -8.90 -4.53 3.29
CA ALA A 46 -8.52 -4.81 1.91
C ALA A 46 -7.14 -5.47 1.86
N VAL A 47 -6.22 -4.99 2.68
CA VAL A 47 -4.88 -5.55 2.73
C VAL A 47 -4.92 -6.99 3.22
N ALA A 48 -5.68 -7.24 4.28
CA ALA A 48 -5.79 -8.58 4.83
C ALA A 48 -6.40 -9.54 3.80
N TYR A 49 -7.39 -9.07 3.08
CA TYR A 49 -8.01 -9.89 2.04
C TYR A 49 -6.99 -10.23 0.95
N ALA A 50 -6.24 -9.23 0.50
CA ALA A 50 -5.25 -9.46 -0.52
C ALA A 50 -4.18 -10.44 -0.06
N GLU A 51 -3.78 -10.33 1.20
CA GLU A 51 -2.78 -11.25 1.75
C GLU A 51 -3.33 -12.67 1.82
N SER A 52 -4.61 -12.82 2.07
CA SER A 52 -5.20 -14.14 2.18
C SER A 52 -5.33 -14.83 0.82
N LEU A 53 -5.23 -14.08 -0.26
CA LEU A 53 -5.30 -14.66 -1.60
C LEU A 53 -3.98 -15.23 -2.08
N LYS A 54 -2.92 -14.98 -1.36
CA LYS A 54 -1.59 -15.43 -1.78
C LYS A 54 -1.31 -16.86 -1.39
#